data_03409a42ebf5afd40a7f73b0c6050a9a
#
_entry.id   03409a42ebf5afd40a7f73b0c6050a9a
#
_cell.length_a   1.000
_cell.length_b   1.000
_cell.length_c   1.000
_cell.angle_alpha   90.00
_cell.angle_beta   90.00
_cell.angle_gamma   90.00
#
_symmetry.space_group_name_H-M   'P 1'
#
loop_
_entity.id
_entity.type
_entity.pdbx_description
1 polymer ?
#
loop_
_entity_poly.entity_id
_entity_poly.type
_entity_poly.pdbx_seq_one_letter_code
_entity_poly.pdbx_strand_id
1 'polypeptide(L)'
;MTGLRLGYLIAPKSCMRSLQKLQQNLFICASSVAQQAGIAALRQADSDVERMKQIYDERRRYMITRLREMGFEIKVEPQGAFYIFANARKFTTDSYRFAFDVLEHAHVGITPGVDFGTGGEGYVRFSYANSLENIKEGLDRINRYLSRLGF
;
A
#
# COMPACT_ATOMS: atom_id res chain seq x y z
N MET A 1 -7.79 -5.28 -10.73
CA MET A 1 -8.75 -4.37 -11.40
C MET A 1 -8.57 -2.89 -11.04
N THR A 2 -7.47 -2.49 -10.46
CA THR A 2 -7.22 -1.11 -9.95
C THR A 2 -7.45 -0.03 -11.03
N GLY A 3 -7.00 -0.27 -12.26
CA GLY A 3 -7.17 0.66 -13.39
C GLY A 3 -8.62 0.83 -13.87
N LEU A 4 -9.52 -0.08 -13.55
CA LEU A 4 -10.93 0.03 -13.93
C LEU A 4 -11.75 0.97 -13.03
N ARG A 5 -11.15 1.44 -11.93
CA ARG A 5 -11.73 2.43 -11.03
C ARG A 5 -13.15 2.11 -10.57
N LEU A 6 -13.44 0.84 -10.28
CA LEU A 6 -14.70 0.33 -9.81
C LEU A 6 -14.65 0.00 -8.32
N GLY A 7 -15.65 0.43 -7.59
CA GLY A 7 -15.95 0.01 -6.23
C GLY A 7 -17.45 -0.24 -6.08
N TYR A 8 -17.84 -0.89 -5.00
CA TYR A 8 -19.25 -1.06 -4.65
C TYR A 8 -19.48 -0.84 -3.15
N LEU A 9 -20.70 -0.45 -2.82
CA LEU A 9 -21.12 -0.22 -1.45
C LEU A 9 -22.39 -1.03 -1.17
N ILE A 10 -22.39 -1.76 -0.06
CA ILE A 10 -23.56 -2.42 0.50
C ILE A 10 -23.98 -1.63 1.74
N ALA A 11 -25.21 -1.13 1.75
CA ALA A 11 -25.70 -0.28 2.82
C ALA A 11 -27.17 -0.60 3.16
N PRO A 12 -27.66 -0.24 4.36
CA PRO A 12 -29.06 -0.34 4.72
C PRO A 12 -29.96 0.38 3.71
N LYS A 13 -31.13 -0.18 3.42
CA LYS A 13 -32.09 0.37 2.45
C LYS A 13 -32.45 1.83 2.73
N SER A 14 -32.53 2.23 4.02
CA SER A 14 -32.81 3.58 4.45
C SER A 14 -31.77 4.62 4.00
N CYS A 15 -30.50 4.21 3.79
CA CYS A 15 -29.43 5.09 3.36
C CYS A 15 -29.30 5.21 1.84
N MET A 16 -29.92 4.29 1.09
CA MET A 16 -29.66 4.16 -0.35
C MET A 16 -29.98 5.43 -1.14
N ARG A 17 -31.09 6.11 -0.84
CA ARG A 17 -31.46 7.33 -1.58
C ARG A 17 -30.46 8.46 -1.41
N SER A 18 -29.93 8.63 -0.23
CA SER A 18 -28.89 9.65 0.07
C SER A 18 -27.57 9.30 -0.63
N LEU A 19 -27.17 8.02 -0.58
CA LEU A 19 -25.97 7.53 -1.26
C LEU A 19 -26.07 7.69 -2.78
N GLN A 20 -27.22 7.39 -3.38
CA GLN A 20 -27.44 7.60 -4.82
C GLN A 20 -27.31 9.09 -5.21
N LYS A 21 -27.85 10.01 -4.39
CA LYS A 21 -27.70 11.44 -4.64
C LYS A 21 -26.24 11.89 -4.57
N LEU A 22 -25.49 11.41 -3.58
CA LEU A 22 -24.05 11.70 -3.45
C LEU A 22 -23.28 11.16 -4.64
N GLN A 23 -23.51 9.90 -5.01
CA GLN A 23 -22.88 9.26 -6.17
C GLN A 23 -23.13 10.05 -7.44
N GLN A 24 -24.40 10.40 -7.71
CA GLN A 24 -24.80 11.14 -8.90
C GLN A 24 -24.11 12.51 -8.99
N ASN A 25 -23.96 13.22 -7.88
CA ASN A 25 -23.38 14.57 -7.87
C ASN A 25 -21.85 14.57 -7.83
N LEU A 26 -21.21 13.54 -7.28
CA LEU A 26 -19.75 13.47 -7.18
C LEU A 26 -19.10 12.77 -8.38
N PHE A 27 -19.72 11.69 -8.90
CA PHE A 27 -19.08 10.80 -9.87
C PHE A 27 -19.99 10.41 -11.06
N ILE A 28 -21.24 10.79 -11.04
CA ILE A 28 -22.27 10.41 -12.02
C ILE A 28 -22.52 8.90 -11.96
N CYS A 29 -21.68 8.08 -12.61
CA CYS A 29 -21.74 6.61 -12.56
C CYS A 29 -20.39 5.99 -12.92
N ALA A 30 -20.19 4.73 -12.53
CA ALA A 30 -19.05 3.95 -13.00
C ALA A 30 -19.25 3.57 -14.48
N SER A 31 -18.14 3.44 -15.22
CA SER A 31 -18.13 2.99 -16.61
C SER A 31 -18.88 1.65 -16.76
N SER A 32 -19.71 1.50 -17.78
CA SER A 32 -20.43 0.24 -18.06
C SER A 32 -19.48 -0.95 -18.29
N VAL A 33 -18.34 -0.72 -18.93
CA VAL A 33 -17.28 -1.73 -19.11
C VAL A 33 -16.74 -2.18 -17.76
N ALA A 34 -16.44 -1.23 -16.85
CA ALA A 34 -15.97 -1.56 -15.52
C ALA A 34 -17.01 -2.34 -14.70
N GLN A 35 -18.30 -2.02 -14.84
CA GLN A 35 -19.37 -2.75 -14.17
C GLN A 35 -19.46 -4.20 -14.65
N GLN A 36 -19.37 -4.46 -15.96
CA GLN A 36 -19.35 -5.83 -16.51
C GLN A 36 -18.12 -6.60 -16.04
N ALA A 37 -16.95 -5.97 -16.04
CA ALA A 37 -15.72 -6.56 -15.51
C ALA A 37 -15.84 -6.87 -14.00
N GLY A 38 -16.53 -6.01 -13.24
CA GLY A 38 -16.80 -6.22 -11.82
C GLY A 38 -17.70 -7.44 -11.57
N ILE A 39 -18.76 -7.60 -12.39
CA ILE A 39 -19.63 -8.77 -12.31
C ILE A 39 -18.85 -10.06 -12.60
N ALA A 40 -18.02 -10.05 -13.65
CA ALA A 40 -17.18 -11.19 -13.99
C ALA A 40 -16.18 -11.52 -12.84
N ALA A 41 -15.53 -10.51 -12.27
CA ALA A 41 -14.60 -10.69 -11.16
C ALA A 41 -15.27 -11.31 -9.93
N LEU A 42 -16.46 -10.82 -9.54
CA LEU A 42 -17.19 -11.36 -8.39
C LEU A 42 -17.73 -12.79 -8.62
N ARG A 43 -17.90 -13.21 -9.85
CA ARG A 43 -18.47 -14.55 -10.17
C ARG A 43 -17.41 -15.59 -10.52
N GLN A 44 -16.23 -15.18 -10.97
CA GLN A 44 -15.31 -16.09 -11.66
C GLN A 44 -13.85 -15.97 -11.22
N ALA A 45 -13.47 -14.98 -10.36
CA ALA A 45 -12.07 -14.71 -10.06
C ALA A 45 -11.57 -15.29 -8.73
N ASP A 46 -12.29 -16.22 -8.10
CA ASP A 46 -11.88 -16.77 -6.79
C ASP A 46 -10.48 -17.41 -6.82
N SER A 47 -10.18 -18.18 -7.87
CA SER A 47 -8.86 -18.80 -8.05
C SER A 47 -7.75 -17.77 -8.28
N ASP A 48 -8.04 -16.68 -8.98
CA ASP A 48 -7.09 -15.58 -9.19
C ASP A 48 -6.82 -14.82 -7.89
N VAL A 49 -7.87 -14.59 -7.09
CA VAL A 49 -7.76 -13.95 -5.77
C VAL A 49 -6.88 -14.79 -4.84
N GLU A 50 -7.11 -16.12 -4.78
CA GLU A 50 -6.33 -17.00 -3.92
C GLU A 50 -4.85 -17.05 -4.36
N ARG A 51 -4.58 -17.12 -5.65
CA ARG A 51 -3.21 -17.03 -6.18
C ARG A 51 -2.54 -15.70 -5.83
N MET A 52 -3.25 -14.57 -5.98
CA MET A 52 -2.74 -13.25 -5.61
C MET A 52 -2.43 -13.17 -4.11
N LYS A 53 -3.28 -13.71 -3.24
CA LYS A 53 -3.04 -13.76 -1.79
C LYS A 53 -1.74 -14.47 -1.46
N GLN A 54 -1.49 -15.62 -2.07
CA GLN A 54 -0.26 -16.38 -1.85
C GLN A 54 0.99 -15.59 -2.26
N ILE A 55 0.96 -14.96 -3.44
CA ILE A 55 2.06 -14.13 -3.95
C ILE A 55 2.28 -12.91 -3.02
N TYR A 56 1.21 -12.26 -2.59
CA TYR A 56 1.34 -11.12 -1.67
C TYR A 56 1.83 -11.53 -0.30
N ASP A 57 1.45 -12.69 0.22
CA ASP A 57 1.92 -13.17 1.50
C ASP A 57 3.42 -13.52 1.48
N GLU A 58 3.92 -14.11 0.39
CA GLU A 58 5.36 -14.31 0.18
C GLU A 58 6.13 -12.99 0.21
N ARG A 59 5.68 -12.00 -0.56
CA ARG A 59 6.30 -10.67 -0.63
C ARG A 59 6.23 -9.94 0.70
N ARG A 60 5.10 -10.03 1.40
CA ARG A 60 4.90 -9.47 2.74
C ARG A 60 5.92 -10.02 3.73
N ARG A 61 6.03 -11.34 3.83
CA ARG A 61 6.99 -11.99 4.75
C ARG A 61 8.42 -11.59 4.44
N TYR A 62 8.80 -11.62 3.17
CA TYR A 62 10.13 -11.19 2.75
C TYR A 62 10.41 -9.74 3.16
N MET A 63 9.50 -8.82 2.83
CA MET A 63 9.69 -7.39 3.13
C MET A 63 9.73 -7.12 4.64
N ILE A 64 8.89 -7.77 5.45
CA ILE A 64 8.91 -7.64 6.91
C ILE A 64 10.27 -8.03 7.48
N THR A 65 10.80 -9.19 7.06
CA THR A 65 12.10 -9.67 7.50
C THR A 65 13.20 -8.67 7.16
N ARG A 66 13.26 -8.23 5.92
CA ARG A 66 14.27 -7.29 5.45
C ARG A 66 14.20 -5.93 6.14
N LEU A 67 13.00 -5.39 6.35
CA LEU A 67 12.81 -4.12 7.05
C LEU A 67 13.27 -4.21 8.51
N ARG A 68 12.98 -5.31 9.20
CA ARG A 68 13.45 -5.55 10.58
C ARG A 68 14.98 -5.66 10.64
N GLU A 69 15.61 -6.37 9.70
CA GLU A 69 17.07 -6.48 9.61
C GLU A 69 17.74 -5.10 9.44
N MET A 70 17.13 -4.19 8.67
CA MET A 70 17.58 -2.82 8.51
C MET A 70 17.34 -1.94 9.76
N GLY A 71 16.54 -2.40 10.71
CA GLY A 71 16.24 -1.67 11.95
C GLY A 71 14.92 -0.88 11.95
N PHE A 72 14.05 -1.07 10.97
CA PHE A 72 12.69 -0.57 11.05
C PHE A 72 11.87 -1.40 12.05
N GLU A 73 11.11 -0.74 12.91
CA GLU A 73 10.19 -1.42 13.82
C GLU A 73 8.82 -1.60 13.15
N ILE A 74 8.29 -2.82 13.16
CA ILE A 74 6.95 -3.14 12.67
C ILE A 74 6.15 -3.61 13.87
N LYS A 75 5.39 -2.69 14.49
CA LYS A 75 4.58 -2.97 15.69
C LYS A 75 3.42 -3.91 15.41
N VAL A 76 2.78 -3.74 14.26
CA VAL A 76 1.64 -4.56 13.84
C VAL A 76 1.97 -5.15 12.47
N GLU A 77 2.04 -6.46 12.40
CA GLU A 77 2.19 -7.15 11.12
C GLU A 77 0.88 -7.04 10.32
N PRO A 78 0.92 -6.54 9.09
CA PRO A 78 -0.28 -6.42 8.27
C PRO A 78 -0.82 -7.82 7.92
N GLN A 79 -2.13 -8.01 8.10
CA GLN A 79 -2.84 -9.23 7.73
C GLN A 79 -3.64 -9.08 6.43
N GLY A 80 -3.62 -7.91 5.82
CA GLY A 80 -4.34 -7.60 4.60
C GLY A 80 -3.70 -6.45 3.83
N ALA A 81 -4.33 -6.05 2.73
CA ALA A 81 -3.81 -5.08 1.78
C ALA A 81 -2.44 -5.50 1.21
N PHE A 82 -1.61 -4.54 0.83
CA PHE A 82 -0.26 -4.75 0.28
C PHE A 82 0.72 -3.68 0.77
N TYR A 83 0.54 -3.22 2.01
CA TYR A 83 1.35 -2.18 2.65
C TYR A 83 1.92 -2.63 3.97
N ILE A 84 3.12 -2.13 4.30
CA ILE A 84 3.71 -2.20 5.63
C ILE A 84 3.91 -0.77 6.11
N PHE A 85 3.38 -0.45 7.29
CA PHE A 85 3.59 0.82 7.97
C PHE A 85 4.67 0.62 9.03
N ALA A 86 5.88 1.10 8.73
CA ALA A 86 7.08 0.84 9.52
C ALA A 86 7.51 2.08 10.29
N ASN A 87 7.87 1.91 11.54
CA ASN A 87 8.44 2.96 12.37
C ASN A 87 9.89 3.24 11.93
N ALA A 88 10.14 4.46 11.52
CA ALA A 88 11.43 4.95 11.03
C ALA A 88 12.12 5.92 12.00
N ARG A 89 11.61 6.07 13.23
CA ARG A 89 12.15 7.04 14.24
C ARG A 89 13.60 6.82 14.60
N LYS A 90 14.14 5.63 14.35
CA LYS A 90 15.59 5.37 14.45
C LYS A 90 16.39 6.21 13.45
N PHE A 91 15.82 6.52 12.30
CA PHE A 91 16.49 7.17 11.17
C PHE A 91 16.11 8.64 11.03
N THR A 92 14.92 9.02 11.45
CA THR A 92 14.38 10.37 11.22
C THR A 92 13.32 10.78 12.22
N THR A 93 13.19 12.10 12.43
CA THR A 93 12.07 12.75 13.11
C THR A 93 11.13 13.46 12.12
N ASP A 94 11.46 13.46 10.82
CA ASP A 94 10.72 14.09 9.74
C ASP A 94 10.51 13.05 8.63
N SER A 95 9.34 12.41 8.62
CA SER A 95 9.02 11.34 7.68
C SER A 95 8.87 11.83 6.24
N TYR A 96 8.48 13.10 6.06
CA TYR A 96 8.35 13.71 4.74
C TYR A 96 9.73 13.87 4.10
N ARG A 97 10.64 14.57 4.77
CA ARG A 97 12.01 14.75 4.31
C ARG A 97 12.71 13.41 4.07
N PHE A 98 12.59 12.48 5.00
CA PHE A 98 13.20 11.16 4.87
C PHE A 98 12.71 10.40 3.61
N ALA A 99 11.42 10.47 3.29
CA ALA A 99 10.89 9.83 2.09
C ALA A 99 11.47 10.43 0.81
N PHE A 100 11.69 11.75 0.77
CA PHE A 100 12.34 12.41 -0.36
C PHE A 100 13.83 12.13 -0.43
N ASP A 101 14.53 12.09 0.70
CA ASP A 101 15.95 11.72 0.75
C ASP A 101 16.17 10.27 0.23
N VAL A 102 15.29 9.33 0.62
CA VAL A 102 15.31 7.96 0.09
C VAL A 102 15.03 7.94 -1.42
N LEU A 103 14.08 8.74 -1.90
CA LEU A 103 13.79 8.84 -3.33
C LEU A 103 15.01 9.38 -4.10
N GLU A 104 15.63 10.44 -3.61
CA GLU A 104 16.75 11.10 -4.29
C GLU A 104 18.02 10.24 -4.29
N HIS A 105 18.35 9.62 -3.15
CA HIS A 105 19.64 8.95 -2.98
C HIS A 105 19.60 7.42 -3.16
N ALA A 106 18.44 6.80 -2.94
CA ALA A 106 18.26 5.37 -3.15
C ALA A 106 17.42 5.04 -4.39
N HIS A 107 16.78 6.04 -5.01
CA HIS A 107 15.87 5.89 -6.14
C HIS A 107 14.70 4.93 -5.85
N VAL A 108 14.18 5.01 -4.62
CA VAL A 108 13.05 4.21 -4.15
C VAL A 108 11.99 5.13 -3.58
N GLY A 109 10.79 5.07 -4.15
CA GLY A 109 9.63 5.81 -3.63
C GLY A 109 9.01 5.07 -2.43
N ILE A 110 8.94 5.75 -1.29
CA ILE A 110 8.19 5.35 -0.10
C ILE A 110 7.23 6.46 0.27
N THR A 111 6.16 6.14 1.00
CA THR A 111 5.18 7.18 1.39
C THR A 111 5.49 7.65 2.82
N PRO A 112 5.59 8.97 3.06
CA PRO A 112 5.77 9.50 4.41
C PRO A 112 4.54 9.22 5.27
N GLY A 113 4.77 8.92 6.55
CA GLY A 113 3.69 8.58 7.46
C GLY A 113 2.78 9.76 7.77
N VAL A 114 3.30 10.97 7.75
CA VAL A 114 2.52 12.20 8.00
C VAL A 114 1.34 12.37 7.02
N ASP A 115 1.39 11.79 5.81
CA ASP A 115 0.28 11.79 4.85
C ASP A 115 -0.96 11.03 5.38
N PHE A 116 -0.79 10.22 6.42
CA PHE A 116 -1.88 9.45 7.06
C PHE A 116 -2.35 10.08 8.38
N GLY A 117 -2.02 11.35 8.59
CA GLY A 117 -2.38 12.12 9.77
C GLY A 117 -1.21 12.32 10.74
N THR A 118 -1.41 13.21 11.74
CA THR A 118 -0.36 13.61 12.68
C THR A 118 0.23 12.46 13.49
N GLY A 119 -0.55 11.41 13.76
CA GLY A 119 -0.07 10.19 14.42
C GLY A 119 0.88 9.33 13.58
N GLY A 120 0.97 9.59 12.28
CA GLY A 120 1.86 8.90 11.34
C GLY A 120 3.28 9.46 11.29
N GLU A 121 3.57 10.57 11.98
CA GLU A 121 4.93 11.12 11.99
C GLU A 121 5.94 10.16 12.61
N GLY A 122 7.10 10.06 11.96
CA GLY A 122 8.13 9.09 12.29
C GLY A 122 7.88 7.68 11.75
N TYR A 123 6.86 7.50 10.91
CA TYR A 123 6.58 6.26 10.19
C TYR A 123 6.73 6.47 8.68
N VAL A 124 6.93 5.38 7.96
CA VAL A 124 6.88 5.34 6.49
C VAL A 124 6.11 4.12 6.01
N ARG A 125 5.43 4.25 4.87
CA ARG A 125 4.67 3.17 4.27
C ARG A 125 5.41 2.58 3.08
N PHE A 126 5.67 1.29 3.13
CA PHE A 126 6.17 0.49 2.02
C PHE A 126 5.02 -0.24 1.32
N SER A 127 5.13 -0.41 0.00
CA SER A 127 4.19 -1.22 -0.77
C SER A 127 4.90 -2.47 -1.32
N TYR A 128 4.28 -3.64 -1.13
CA TYR A 128 4.75 -4.89 -1.74
C TYR A 128 3.93 -5.31 -2.97
N ALA A 129 3.19 -4.36 -3.56
CA ALA A 129 2.48 -4.54 -4.83
C ALA A 129 3.42 -4.39 -6.03
N ASN A 130 4.53 -5.13 -6.04
CA ASN A 130 5.54 -5.14 -7.10
C ASN A 130 6.12 -6.55 -7.21
N SER A 131 6.97 -6.83 -8.22
CA SER A 131 7.65 -8.12 -8.31
C SER A 131 8.61 -8.33 -7.13
N LEU A 132 8.89 -9.58 -6.79
CA LEU A 132 9.81 -9.89 -5.69
C LEU A 132 11.23 -9.38 -5.97
N GLU A 133 11.65 -9.42 -7.24
CA GLU A 133 12.95 -8.91 -7.70
C GLU A 133 13.06 -7.40 -7.47
N ASN A 134 12.05 -6.64 -7.86
CA ASN A 134 12.02 -5.19 -7.64
C ASN A 134 11.97 -4.84 -6.14
N ILE A 135 11.26 -5.62 -5.35
CA ILE A 135 11.24 -5.47 -3.89
C ILE A 135 12.63 -5.69 -3.30
N LYS A 136 13.32 -6.76 -3.71
CA LYS A 136 14.68 -7.06 -3.27
C LYS A 136 15.62 -5.90 -3.60
N GLU A 137 15.67 -5.51 -4.86
CA GLU A 137 16.54 -4.43 -5.31
C GLU A 137 16.21 -3.09 -4.61
N GLY A 138 14.93 -2.76 -4.45
CA GLY A 138 14.53 -1.54 -3.74
C GLY A 138 15.00 -1.53 -2.28
N LEU A 139 14.80 -2.64 -1.56
CA LEU A 139 15.25 -2.77 -0.17
C LEU A 139 16.78 -2.76 -0.05
N ASP A 140 17.50 -3.37 -0.99
CA ASP A 140 18.96 -3.34 -1.01
C ASP A 140 19.51 -1.92 -1.26
N ARG A 141 18.85 -1.12 -2.11
CA ARG A 141 19.18 0.30 -2.31
C ARG A 141 18.97 1.11 -1.04
N ILE A 142 17.85 0.92 -0.35
CA ILE A 142 17.58 1.60 0.92
C ILE A 142 18.64 1.19 1.96
N ASN A 143 18.95 -0.10 2.07
CA ASN A 143 19.96 -0.58 3.02
C ASN A 143 21.34 0.06 2.77
N ARG A 144 21.78 0.11 1.51
CA ARG A 144 23.02 0.80 1.13
C ARG A 144 23.01 2.29 1.49
N TYR A 145 21.89 2.95 1.30
CA TYR A 145 21.72 4.35 1.67
C TYR A 145 21.81 4.56 3.18
N LEU A 146 21.07 3.76 3.97
CA LEU A 146 21.10 3.84 5.44
C LEU A 146 22.49 3.55 6.00
N SER A 147 23.20 2.55 5.45
CA SER A 147 24.57 2.21 5.85
C SER A 147 25.59 3.36 5.60
N ARG A 148 25.39 4.15 4.52
CA ARG A 148 26.21 5.35 4.25
C ARG A 148 25.96 6.46 5.26
N LEU A 149 24.80 6.50 5.90
CA LEU A 149 24.46 7.44 6.95
C LEU A 149 24.91 6.98 8.35
N GLY A 150 25.47 5.76 8.46
CA GLY A 150 25.98 5.21 9.71
C GLY A 150 24.93 4.43 10.54
N PHE A 151 23.84 4.01 9.90
CA PHE A 151 22.81 3.19 10.55
C PHE A 151 23.00 1.69 10.30
#